data_a16eebc4c055f90c7a57f718bba249c8
#
_entry.id   a16eebc4c055f90c7a57f718bba249c8
#
_cell.length_a   1.000
_cell.length_b   1.000
_cell.length_c   1.000
_cell.angle_alpha   90.00
_cell.angle_beta   90.00
_cell.angle_gamma   90.00
#
_symmetry.space_group_name_H-M   'P 1'
#
loop_
_entity.id
_entity.type
_entity.pdbx_description
1 polymer ?
#
loop_
_entity_poly.entity_id
_entity_poly.type
_entity_poly.pdbx_seq_one_letter_code
_entity_poly.pdbx_strand_id
1 'polypeptide(L)'
;MQSDHKEKIAILVDVQNVYYTCREAYRSNFDYNQFWYVATQEKEVVSAKAYAIASNDPKQRQFHHILRGVGFEVMLKPYIQRRDGSAKGDWDVGITLDAIEIAPDVDRVILVSGGGDFSLLVDRIQQRYNKKVTVYGVPRLTSQTLIDCADNFVAIDDDFLL
;
A
#
# COMPACT_ATOMS: atom_id res chain seq x y z
N MET A 1 29.58 -19.29 -8.54
CA MET A 1 29.27 -17.86 -8.77
C MET A 1 27.91 -17.52 -8.19
N GLN A 2 27.88 -16.54 -7.33
CA GLN A 2 26.63 -16.12 -6.75
C GLN A 2 25.93 -15.12 -7.64
N SER A 3 24.66 -15.32 -7.80
CA SER A 3 23.81 -14.35 -8.45
C SER A 3 23.48 -13.26 -7.44
N ASP A 4 23.80 -12.02 -7.76
CA ASP A 4 23.39 -10.87 -6.97
C ASP A 4 21.94 -10.48 -7.27
N HIS A 5 21.15 -11.45 -7.65
CA HIS A 5 19.79 -11.22 -8.09
C HIS A 5 18.89 -10.95 -6.88
N LYS A 6 18.55 -9.69 -6.72
CA LYS A 6 17.59 -9.29 -5.69
C LYS A 6 16.17 -9.49 -6.21
N GLU A 7 15.27 -9.83 -5.31
CA GLU A 7 13.85 -9.89 -5.64
C GLU A 7 13.36 -8.49 -6.03
N LYS A 8 12.71 -8.41 -7.18
CA LYS A 8 12.13 -7.16 -7.67
C LYS A 8 10.75 -6.97 -7.07
N ILE A 9 10.51 -5.80 -6.48
CA ILE A 9 9.24 -5.51 -5.82
C ILE A 9 8.60 -4.24 -6.34
N ALA A 10 7.27 -4.20 -6.27
CA ALA A 10 6.47 -3.01 -6.42
C ALA A 10 5.68 -2.80 -5.14
N ILE A 11 5.65 -1.58 -4.63
CA ILE A 11 4.95 -1.24 -3.39
C ILE A 11 3.80 -0.28 -3.72
N LEU A 12 2.59 -0.62 -3.26
CA LEU A 12 1.41 0.22 -3.43
C LEU A 12 0.76 0.41 -2.06
N VAL A 13 0.70 1.66 -1.62
CA VAL A 13 0.17 2.01 -0.30
C VAL A 13 -1.12 2.80 -0.43
N ASP A 14 -2.20 2.27 0.12
CA ASP A 14 -3.48 2.96 0.26
C ASP A 14 -3.40 3.85 1.49
N VAL A 15 -2.94 5.09 1.30
CA VAL A 15 -2.62 6.00 2.40
C VAL A 15 -3.83 6.24 3.29
N GLN A 16 -5.00 6.41 2.70
CA GLN A 16 -6.23 6.71 3.46
C GLN A 16 -6.64 5.52 4.34
N ASN A 17 -6.61 4.31 3.79
CA ASN A 17 -6.93 3.11 4.55
C ASN A 17 -5.95 2.91 5.71
N VAL A 18 -4.65 3.09 5.44
CA VAL A 18 -3.61 2.97 6.46
C VAL A 18 -3.83 3.98 7.59
N TYR A 19 -4.12 5.23 7.22
CA TYR A 19 -4.37 6.28 8.21
C TYR A 19 -5.54 5.94 9.12
N TYR A 20 -6.69 5.59 8.54
CA TYR A 20 -7.88 5.33 9.32
C TYR A 20 -7.77 4.07 10.17
N THR A 21 -7.19 3.00 9.63
CA THR A 21 -7.07 1.75 10.38
C THR A 21 -6.08 1.84 11.53
N CYS A 22 -4.94 2.52 11.32
CA CYS A 22 -3.97 2.74 12.40
C CYS A 22 -4.56 3.63 13.50
N ARG A 23 -5.28 4.68 13.13
CA ARG A 23 -5.91 5.56 14.11
C ARG A 23 -7.01 4.84 14.87
N GLU A 24 -7.83 4.05 14.20
CA GLU A 24 -8.92 3.32 14.86
C GLU A 24 -8.39 2.25 15.82
N ALA A 25 -7.41 1.46 15.39
CA ALA A 25 -6.92 0.35 16.17
C ALA A 25 -5.94 0.76 17.27
N TYR A 26 -5.08 1.75 17.00
CA TYR A 26 -3.94 2.06 17.86
C TYR A 26 -3.88 3.53 18.28
N ARG A 27 -4.71 4.40 17.71
CA ARG A 27 -4.67 5.85 17.93
C ARG A 27 -3.29 6.43 17.64
N SER A 28 -2.63 5.87 16.65
CA SER A 28 -1.26 6.22 16.27
C SER A 28 -1.14 6.27 14.76
N ASN A 29 -0.08 6.87 14.27
CA ASN A 29 0.17 6.97 12.84
C ASN A 29 1.16 5.91 12.40
N PHE A 30 1.05 5.49 11.13
CA PHE A 30 1.94 4.52 10.53
C PHE A 30 3.34 5.13 10.33
N ASP A 31 4.35 4.36 10.67
CA ASP A 31 5.76 4.76 10.49
C ASP A 31 6.23 4.33 9.09
N TYR A 32 6.15 5.24 8.13
CA TYR A 32 6.52 4.95 6.75
C TYR A 32 8.02 4.69 6.59
N ASN A 33 8.86 5.30 7.40
CA ASN A 33 10.30 5.07 7.35
C ASN A 33 10.63 3.64 7.79
N GLN A 34 10.04 3.19 8.88
CA GLN A 34 10.25 1.82 9.36
C GLN A 34 9.70 0.80 8.37
N PHE A 35 8.52 1.06 7.83
CA PHE A 35 7.95 0.20 6.79
C PHE A 35 8.90 0.07 5.60
N TRP A 36 9.39 1.20 5.10
CA TRP A 36 10.29 1.22 3.95
C TRP A 36 11.55 0.42 4.25
N TYR A 37 12.13 0.65 5.42
CA TYR A 37 13.34 -0.07 5.83
C TYR A 37 13.12 -1.58 5.81
N VAL A 38 12.02 -2.06 6.37
CA VAL A 38 11.71 -3.50 6.45
C VAL A 38 11.37 -4.06 5.06
N ALA A 39 10.51 -3.39 4.33
CA ALA A 39 9.98 -3.90 3.06
C ALA A 39 11.04 -3.95 1.96
N THR A 40 12.03 -3.05 2.00
CA THR A 40 13.02 -2.93 0.92
C THR A 40 14.34 -3.61 1.23
N GLN A 41 14.48 -4.30 2.37
CA GLN A 41 15.71 -5.01 2.75
C GLN A 41 16.09 -6.01 1.67
N GLU A 42 17.26 -5.79 1.09
CA GLU A 42 17.83 -6.68 0.07
C GLU A 42 16.91 -6.88 -1.14
N LYS A 43 16.09 -5.87 -1.46
CA LYS A 43 15.17 -5.89 -2.59
C LYS A 43 15.54 -4.83 -3.60
N GLU A 44 15.13 -5.07 -4.85
CA GLU A 44 15.18 -4.04 -5.89
C GLU A 44 13.79 -3.44 -6.02
N VAL A 45 13.65 -2.16 -5.67
CA VAL A 45 12.37 -1.46 -5.75
C VAL A 45 12.19 -0.96 -7.19
N VAL A 46 11.30 -1.60 -7.94
CA VAL A 46 10.99 -1.21 -9.31
C VAL A 46 10.01 -0.04 -9.32
N SER A 47 9.04 -0.06 -8.41
CA SER A 47 8.04 1.00 -8.28
C SER A 47 7.57 1.07 -6.85
N ALA A 48 7.34 2.28 -6.35
CA ALA A 48 6.75 2.48 -5.03
C ALA A 48 5.81 3.67 -5.10
N LYS A 49 4.52 3.43 -4.93
CA LYS A 49 3.48 4.46 -5.05
C LYS A 49 2.66 4.54 -3.78
N ALA A 50 2.43 5.76 -3.32
CA ALA A 50 1.54 6.07 -2.21
C ALA A 50 0.35 6.86 -2.76
N TYR A 51 -0.85 6.32 -2.56
CA TYR A 51 -2.07 6.87 -3.15
C TYR A 51 -2.80 7.72 -2.12
N ALA A 52 -2.90 9.00 -2.39
CA ALA A 52 -3.44 9.98 -1.44
C ALA A 52 -4.39 10.95 -2.14
N ILE A 53 -4.99 11.84 -1.35
CA ILE A 53 -5.93 12.84 -1.83
C ILE A 53 -5.25 14.20 -1.80
N ALA A 54 -5.40 14.97 -2.87
CA ALA A 54 -4.88 16.32 -2.93
C ALA A 54 -5.53 17.18 -1.85
N SER A 55 -4.76 18.07 -1.24
CA SER A 55 -5.24 18.90 -0.15
C SER A 55 -4.58 20.27 -0.19
N ASN A 56 -5.34 21.28 0.25
CA ASN A 56 -4.81 22.62 0.48
C ASN A 56 -4.27 22.81 1.91
N ASP A 57 -4.46 21.81 2.76
CA ASP A 57 -3.96 21.85 4.14
C ASP A 57 -2.42 21.72 4.11
N PRO A 58 -1.69 22.73 4.68
CA PRO A 58 -0.23 22.67 4.71
C PRO A 58 0.33 21.42 5.38
N LYS A 59 -0.36 20.88 6.40
CA LYS A 59 0.10 19.65 7.09
C LYS A 59 0.00 18.46 6.17
N GLN A 60 -1.06 18.34 5.37
CA GLN A 60 -1.20 17.25 4.42
C GLN A 60 -0.17 17.36 3.30
N ARG A 61 0.07 18.56 2.81
CA ARG A 61 1.08 18.80 1.78
C ARG A 61 2.48 18.46 2.29
N GLN A 62 2.78 18.79 3.55
CA GLN A 62 4.04 18.42 4.17
C GLN A 62 4.17 16.90 4.30
N PHE A 63 3.10 16.22 4.68
CA PHE A 63 3.07 14.76 4.76
C PHE A 63 3.39 14.13 3.39
N HIS A 64 2.79 14.66 2.31
CA HIS A 64 3.11 14.19 0.97
C HIS A 64 4.60 14.39 0.64
N HIS A 65 5.18 15.49 1.06
CA HIS A 65 6.61 15.75 0.92
C HIS A 65 7.45 14.70 1.65
N ILE A 66 7.03 14.35 2.88
CA ILE A 66 7.71 13.32 3.68
C ILE A 66 7.68 11.98 2.95
N LEU A 67 6.53 11.61 2.40
CA LEU A 67 6.40 10.37 1.64
C LEU A 67 7.36 10.32 0.46
N ARG A 68 7.49 11.43 -0.27
CA ARG A 68 8.45 11.53 -1.37
C ARG A 68 9.89 11.38 -0.88
N GLY A 69 10.20 11.96 0.28
CA GLY A 69 11.52 11.82 0.90
C GLY A 69 11.85 10.40 1.33
N VAL A 70 10.85 9.61 1.70
CA VAL A 70 11.04 8.19 2.02
C VAL A 70 11.39 7.38 0.78
N GLY A 71 10.79 7.71 -0.37
CA GLY A 71 11.05 7.02 -1.62
C GLY A 71 9.82 6.79 -2.49
N PHE A 72 8.65 7.25 -2.05
CA PHE A 72 7.40 7.04 -2.79
C PHE A 72 7.17 8.07 -3.86
N GLU A 73 6.61 7.62 -4.98
CA GLU A 73 5.88 8.50 -5.88
C GLU A 73 4.48 8.68 -5.28
N VAL A 74 4.08 9.92 -5.01
CA VAL A 74 2.78 10.21 -4.40
C VAL A 74 1.77 10.46 -5.50
N MET A 75 0.78 9.57 -5.57
CA MET A 75 -0.31 9.67 -6.53
C MET A 75 -1.44 10.44 -5.87
N LEU A 76 -1.82 11.56 -6.46
CA LEU A 76 -2.84 12.43 -5.89
C LEU A 76 -4.06 12.46 -6.80
N LYS A 77 -5.24 12.42 -6.20
CA LYS A 77 -6.48 12.68 -6.91
C LYS A 77 -7.25 13.77 -6.17
N PRO A 78 -8.09 14.56 -6.88
CA PRO A 78 -8.83 15.63 -6.25
C PRO A 78 -9.79 15.10 -5.20
N TYR A 79 -9.97 15.89 -4.12
CA TYR A 79 -11.03 15.62 -3.17
C TYR A 79 -12.36 15.99 -3.83
N ILE A 80 -13.29 15.04 -3.89
CA ILE A 80 -14.61 15.25 -4.47
C ILE A 80 -15.66 15.00 -3.40
N GLN A 81 -16.43 16.04 -3.07
CA GLN A 81 -17.56 15.91 -2.17
C GLN A 81 -18.84 15.73 -3.01
N ARG A 82 -19.58 14.67 -2.72
CA ARG A 82 -20.81 14.37 -3.43
C ARG A 82 -21.97 15.22 -2.88
N ARG A 83 -23.06 15.34 -3.67
CA ARG A 83 -24.23 16.11 -3.29
C ARG A 83 -24.91 15.60 -2.01
N ASP A 84 -24.77 14.31 -1.71
CA ASP A 84 -25.33 13.70 -0.50
C ASP A 84 -24.48 13.93 0.75
N GLY A 85 -23.41 14.71 0.64
CA GLY A 85 -22.50 15.01 1.74
C GLY A 85 -21.37 14.00 1.89
N SER A 86 -21.36 12.90 1.12
CA SER A 86 -20.28 11.93 1.19
C SER A 86 -19.08 12.42 0.38
N ALA A 87 -17.89 11.98 0.80
CA ALA A 87 -16.65 12.24 0.08
C ALA A 87 -16.23 11.00 -0.69
N LYS A 88 -15.78 11.19 -1.93
CA LYS A 88 -15.22 10.11 -2.72
C LYS A 88 -13.72 10.32 -2.83
N GLY A 89 -12.95 9.44 -2.22
CA GLY A 89 -11.50 9.56 -2.20
C GLY A 89 -10.78 8.23 -2.26
N ASP A 90 -11.49 7.12 -2.52
CA ASP A 90 -10.79 5.84 -2.57
C ASP A 90 -10.03 5.67 -3.88
N TRP A 91 -8.94 4.93 -3.78
CA TRP A 91 -8.04 4.64 -4.87
C TRP A 91 -8.11 3.18 -5.32
N ASP A 92 -9.13 2.42 -4.91
CA ASP A 92 -9.19 0.97 -5.12
C ASP A 92 -9.02 0.59 -6.60
N VAL A 93 -9.71 1.29 -7.49
CA VAL A 93 -9.58 1.03 -8.93
C VAL A 93 -8.20 1.42 -9.45
N GLY A 94 -7.68 2.58 -9.02
CA GLY A 94 -6.37 3.05 -9.44
C GLY A 94 -5.25 2.13 -8.97
N ILE A 95 -5.32 1.70 -7.72
CA ILE A 95 -4.36 0.74 -7.17
C ILE A 95 -4.42 -0.57 -7.94
N THR A 96 -5.62 -1.06 -8.22
CA THR A 96 -5.81 -2.31 -8.96
C THR A 96 -5.20 -2.23 -10.35
N LEU A 97 -5.47 -1.14 -11.09
CA LEU A 97 -4.93 -0.97 -12.43
C LEU A 97 -3.40 -0.89 -12.43
N ASP A 98 -2.84 -0.13 -11.50
CA ASP A 98 -1.38 0.02 -11.41
C ASP A 98 -0.71 -1.29 -10.99
N ALA A 99 -1.32 -2.04 -10.08
CA ALA A 99 -0.78 -3.31 -9.63
C ALA A 99 -0.73 -4.34 -10.77
N ILE A 100 -1.79 -4.42 -11.56
CA ILE A 100 -1.84 -5.33 -12.72
C ILE A 100 -0.81 -4.90 -13.76
N GLU A 101 -0.68 -3.61 -13.99
CA GLU A 101 0.26 -3.09 -14.99
C GLU A 101 1.71 -3.38 -14.61
N ILE A 102 2.06 -3.27 -13.33
CA ILE A 102 3.44 -3.49 -12.87
C ILE A 102 3.77 -4.98 -12.62
N ALA A 103 2.77 -5.81 -12.39
CA ALA A 103 2.98 -7.21 -12.02
C ALA A 103 3.94 -7.98 -12.94
N PRO A 104 3.87 -7.83 -14.28
CA PRO A 104 4.82 -8.55 -15.14
C PRO A 104 6.28 -8.18 -14.92
N ASP A 105 6.55 -7.00 -14.38
CA ASP A 105 7.90 -6.45 -14.28
C ASP A 105 8.56 -6.71 -12.93
N VAL A 106 7.86 -7.34 -12.00
CA VAL A 106 8.36 -7.59 -10.64
C VAL A 106 8.19 -9.06 -10.27
N ASP A 107 8.83 -9.46 -9.18
CA ASP A 107 8.67 -10.80 -8.62
C ASP A 107 7.60 -10.82 -7.54
N ARG A 108 7.39 -9.70 -6.88
CA ARG A 108 6.46 -9.57 -5.77
C ARG A 108 5.80 -8.19 -5.77
N VAL A 109 4.49 -8.19 -5.50
CA VAL A 109 3.74 -6.96 -5.25
C VAL A 109 3.49 -6.86 -3.75
N ILE A 110 3.81 -5.71 -3.17
CA ILE A 110 3.53 -5.42 -1.76
C ILE A 110 2.38 -4.43 -1.71
N LEU A 111 1.27 -4.86 -1.15
CA LEU A 111 0.05 -4.06 -1.01
C LEU A 111 -0.14 -3.71 0.44
N VAL A 112 -0.25 -2.42 0.75
CA VAL A 112 -0.48 -1.93 2.11
C VAL A 112 -1.90 -1.38 2.17
N SER A 113 -2.83 -2.24 2.52
CA SER A 113 -4.25 -1.93 2.67
C SER A 113 -4.99 -3.12 3.26
N GLY A 114 -6.05 -2.86 4.01
CA GLY A 114 -6.92 -3.90 4.55
C GLY A 114 -8.22 -4.09 3.78
N GLY A 115 -8.39 -3.43 2.63
CA GLY A 115 -9.64 -3.47 1.88
C GLY A 115 -9.97 -4.85 1.31
N GLY A 116 -11.20 -5.33 1.56
CA GLY A 116 -11.62 -6.68 1.18
C GLY A 116 -11.65 -6.94 -0.30
N ASP A 117 -11.94 -5.92 -1.10
CA ASP A 117 -12.05 -6.08 -2.54
C ASP A 117 -10.71 -6.41 -3.20
N PHE A 118 -9.60 -6.15 -2.53
CA PHE A 118 -8.27 -6.46 -3.05
C PHE A 118 -7.96 -7.96 -3.09
N SER A 119 -8.78 -8.80 -2.47
CA SER A 119 -8.59 -10.25 -2.60
C SER A 119 -8.68 -10.71 -4.05
N LEU A 120 -9.56 -10.09 -4.84
CA LEU A 120 -9.67 -10.38 -6.26
C LEU A 120 -8.39 -9.99 -7.01
N LEU A 121 -7.81 -8.84 -6.67
CA LEU A 121 -6.55 -8.39 -7.25
C LEU A 121 -5.41 -9.36 -6.91
N VAL A 122 -5.32 -9.77 -5.66
CA VAL A 122 -4.29 -10.71 -5.21
C VAL A 122 -4.38 -12.01 -6.00
N ASP A 123 -5.59 -12.56 -6.12
CA ASP A 123 -5.81 -13.78 -6.87
C ASP A 123 -5.37 -13.63 -8.33
N ARG A 124 -5.72 -12.50 -8.97
CA ARG A 124 -5.37 -12.25 -10.36
C ARG A 124 -3.85 -12.19 -10.55
N ILE A 125 -3.13 -11.53 -9.66
CA ILE A 125 -1.67 -11.43 -9.74
C ILE A 125 -1.05 -12.82 -9.61
N GLN A 126 -1.54 -13.63 -8.69
CA GLN A 126 -1.03 -14.99 -8.46
C GLN A 126 -1.33 -15.91 -9.65
N GLN A 127 -2.57 -15.91 -10.12
CA GLN A 127 -3.02 -16.89 -11.12
C GLN A 127 -2.62 -16.51 -12.54
N ARG A 128 -2.68 -15.23 -12.89
CA ARG A 128 -2.40 -14.77 -14.26
C ARG A 128 -0.93 -14.46 -14.49
N TYR A 129 -0.26 -13.91 -13.49
CA TYR A 129 1.12 -13.44 -13.66
C TYR A 129 2.12 -14.31 -12.92
N ASN A 130 1.64 -15.25 -12.10
CA ASN A 130 2.47 -16.16 -11.33
C ASN A 130 3.48 -15.41 -10.45
N LYS A 131 3.00 -14.35 -9.80
CA LYS A 131 3.83 -13.53 -8.91
C LYS A 131 3.34 -13.66 -7.47
N LYS A 132 4.20 -13.27 -6.53
CA LYS A 132 3.89 -13.29 -5.11
C LYS A 132 3.25 -11.98 -4.68
N VAL A 133 2.41 -12.04 -3.66
CA VAL A 133 1.79 -10.85 -3.08
C VAL A 133 1.97 -10.88 -1.57
N THR A 134 2.51 -9.81 -1.03
CA THR A 134 2.56 -9.58 0.42
C THR A 134 1.58 -8.47 0.75
N VAL A 135 0.76 -8.68 1.76
CA VAL A 135 -0.21 -7.68 2.24
C VAL A 135 0.20 -7.23 3.63
N TYR A 136 0.26 -5.93 3.82
CA TYR A 136 0.40 -5.29 5.13
C TYR A 136 -0.93 -4.70 5.53
N GLY A 137 -1.40 -4.97 6.73
CA GLY A 137 -2.66 -4.41 7.21
C GLY A 137 -2.79 -4.53 8.72
N VAL A 138 -3.71 -3.74 9.27
CA VAL A 138 -4.07 -3.84 10.69
C VAL A 138 -4.92 -5.11 10.85
N PRO A 139 -4.49 -6.09 11.65
CA PRO A 139 -5.09 -7.42 11.63
C PRO A 139 -6.61 -7.44 11.80
N ARG A 140 -7.14 -6.75 12.81
CA ARG A 140 -8.58 -6.78 13.07
C ARG A 140 -9.40 -5.93 12.10
N LEU A 141 -8.75 -5.09 11.30
CA LEU A 141 -9.40 -4.21 10.32
C LEU A 141 -9.04 -4.60 8.88
N THR A 142 -8.44 -5.77 8.71
CA THR A 142 -8.14 -6.33 7.40
C THR A 142 -9.11 -7.47 7.12
N SER A 143 -9.65 -7.51 5.90
CA SER A 143 -10.53 -8.58 5.46
C SER A 143 -9.84 -9.93 5.64
N GLN A 144 -10.54 -10.89 6.26
CA GLN A 144 -9.99 -12.23 6.43
C GLN A 144 -9.72 -12.90 5.09
N THR A 145 -10.56 -12.66 4.10
CA THR A 145 -10.34 -13.18 2.75
C THR A 145 -9.03 -12.69 2.18
N LEU A 146 -8.70 -11.42 2.40
CA LEU A 146 -7.46 -10.84 1.92
C LEU A 146 -6.25 -11.46 2.64
N ILE A 147 -6.33 -11.62 3.95
CA ILE A 147 -5.28 -12.25 4.74
C ILE A 147 -5.02 -13.68 4.23
N ASP A 148 -6.09 -14.43 3.99
CA ASP A 148 -6.00 -15.83 3.62
C ASP A 148 -5.44 -16.04 2.22
N CYS A 149 -5.72 -15.14 1.29
CA CYS A 149 -5.29 -15.32 -0.11
C CYS A 149 -3.87 -14.81 -0.37
N ALA A 150 -3.34 -13.91 0.44
CA ALA A 150 -1.99 -13.38 0.25
C ALA A 150 -0.93 -14.46 0.47
N ASP A 151 0.17 -14.39 -0.27
CA ASP A 151 1.30 -15.30 -0.02
C ASP A 151 1.89 -15.05 1.36
N ASN A 152 1.95 -13.77 1.77
CA ASN A 152 2.41 -13.39 3.10
C ASN A 152 1.53 -12.25 3.60
N PHE A 153 1.14 -12.32 4.87
CA PHE A 153 0.47 -11.22 5.55
C PHE A 153 1.38 -10.72 6.67
N VAL A 154 1.64 -9.42 6.67
CA VAL A 154 2.43 -8.77 7.73
C VAL A 154 1.51 -7.84 8.51
N ALA A 155 1.35 -8.12 9.80
CA ALA A 155 0.51 -7.30 10.66
C ALA A 155 1.15 -5.92 10.88
N ILE A 156 0.36 -4.87 10.71
CA ILE A 156 0.75 -3.54 11.17
C ILE A 156 0.45 -3.50 12.67
N ASP A 157 1.50 -3.47 13.46
CA ASP A 157 1.44 -3.42 14.91
C ASP A 157 2.44 -2.39 15.43
N ASP A 158 2.82 -2.48 16.71
CA ASP A 158 3.66 -1.48 17.36
C ASP A 158 4.97 -1.21 16.62
N ASP A 159 5.53 -2.22 15.96
CA ASP A 159 6.80 -2.07 15.24
C ASP A 159 6.70 -1.08 14.08
N PHE A 160 5.50 -0.85 13.55
CA PHE A 160 5.26 0.02 12.41
C PHE A 160 4.52 1.30 12.78
N LEU A 161 4.47 1.67 14.05
CA LEU A 161 3.76 2.86 14.52
C LEU A 161 4.74 3.92 15.05
N LEU A 162 4.36 5.18 14.84
CA LEU A 162 5.13 6.31 15.37
C LEU A 162 4.93 6.49 16.87
#